data_97f0d55d6e8a6fd95f3866c021e8cb32
#
_entry.id   97f0d55d6e8a6fd95f3866c021e8cb32
#
_cell.length_a   1.000
_cell.length_b   1.000
_cell.length_c   1.000
_cell.angle_alpha   90.00
_cell.angle_beta   90.00
_cell.angle_gamma   90.00
#
_symmetry.space_group_name_H-M   'P 1'
#
loop_
_entity.id
_entity.type
_entity.pdbx_description
1 polymer ?
#
loop_
_entity_poly.entity_id
_entity_poly.type
_entity_poly.pdbx_seq_one_letter_code
_entity_poly.pdbx_strand_id
1 'polypeptide(L)'
;SSRFLIDKTIEFIDSNIQDGSPFFAYVPFQAVHMPVQAPQEYIDKYMGVYDTGWSSLRTQRRQRAVELGIVGSNTATVNMATTDDWGALDAQRKRYEAKRMAVYAAMIEAMDFHIGRLVSYLKSQGQYENTIFIFTSDNGSEGSGSANPTAFPARLGPSQLGYHIDYDRLGLKGSFNTISPSFASASASPLAFYKFYTGEGG
;
A
#
# COMPACT_ATOMS: atom_id res chain seq x y z
N SER A 1 3.10 -13.32 5.08
CA SER A 1 1.95 -12.41 5.21
C SER A 1 2.02 -11.62 6.51
N SER A 2 1.37 -10.45 6.56
CA SER A 2 1.32 -9.61 7.78
C SER A 2 0.77 -10.38 8.98
N ARG A 3 -0.24 -11.24 8.77
CA ARG A 3 -0.78 -12.12 9.82
C ARG A 3 0.32 -12.96 10.46
N PHE A 4 1.09 -13.68 9.66
CA PHE A 4 2.14 -14.58 10.16
C PHE A 4 3.20 -13.82 10.95
N LEU A 5 3.62 -12.64 10.46
CA LEU A 5 4.61 -11.82 11.17
C LEU A 5 4.10 -11.39 12.55
N ILE A 6 2.87 -10.92 12.65
CA ILE A 6 2.28 -10.52 13.92
C ILE A 6 2.04 -11.71 14.84
N ASP A 7 1.56 -12.85 14.32
CA ASP A 7 1.39 -14.08 15.12
C ASP A 7 2.72 -14.49 15.77
N LYS A 8 3.82 -14.46 15.00
CA LYS A 8 5.16 -14.77 15.52
C LYS A 8 5.72 -13.70 16.45
N THR A 9 5.45 -12.43 16.19
CA THR A 9 5.85 -11.35 17.09
C THR A 9 5.19 -11.50 18.46
N ILE A 10 3.89 -11.78 18.48
CA ILE A 10 3.16 -12.03 19.73
C ILE A 10 3.73 -13.26 20.45
N GLU A 11 3.94 -14.38 19.75
CA GLU A 11 4.52 -15.59 20.32
C GLU A 11 5.89 -15.34 20.97
N PHE A 12 6.77 -14.58 20.31
CA PHE A 12 8.09 -14.27 20.85
C PHE A 12 8.04 -13.33 22.05
N ILE A 13 7.17 -12.32 22.05
CA ILE A 13 6.99 -11.44 23.21
C ILE A 13 6.40 -12.24 24.38
N ASP A 14 5.36 -13.06 24.12
CA ASP A 14 4.68 -13.84 25.13
C ASP A 14 5.62 -14.81 25.86
N SER A 15 6.55 -15.43 25.12
CA SER A 15 7.51 -16.39 25.67
C SER A 15 8.46 -15.80 26.71
N ASN A 16 8.64 -14.47 26.72
CA ASN A 16 9.58 -13.78 27.63
C ASN A 16 8.89 -12.71 28.52
N ILE A 17 7.59 -12.51 28.37
CA ILE A 17 6.90 -11.39 29.03
C ILE A 17 6.93 -11.48 30.58
N GLN A 18 7.09 -12.68 31.11
CA GLN A 18 7.08 -12.94 32.55
C GLN A 18 8.45 -12.76 33.24
N ASP A 19 9.52 -12.60 32.47
CA ASP A 19 10.87 -12.44 33.04
C ASP A 19 11.18 -10.99 33.50
N GLY A 20 10.28 -10.05 33.17
CA GLY A 20 10.40 -8.62 33.51
C GLY A 20 11.42 -7.86 32.68
N SER A 21 12.01 -8.51 31.67
CA SER A 21 12.98 -7.87 30.76
C SER A 21 12.28 -7.03 29.70
N PRO A 22 12.83 -5.87 29.31
CA PRO A 22 12.31 -5.13 28.18
C PRO A 22 12.55 -5.89 26.87
N PHE A 23 11.63 -5.77 25.92
CA PHE A 23 11.79 -6.34 24.59
C PHE A 23 12.09 -5.27 23.54
N PHE A 24 12.76 -5.66 22.46
CA PHE A 24 12.87 -4.91 21.21
C PHE A 24 12.35 -5.79 20.08
N ALA A 25 11.33 -5.32 19.37
CA ALA A 25 10.75 -6.04 18.24
C ALA A 25 10.91 -5.23 16.96
N TYR A 26 11.63 -5.77 15.99
CA TYR A 26 11.68 -5.28 14.61
C TYR A 26 10.79 -6.15 13.72
N VAL A 27 9.73 -5.56 13.17
CA VAL A 27 8.69 -6.28 12.42
C VAL A 27 8.69 -5.81 10.95
N PRO A 28 9.53 -6.39 10.09
CA PRO A 28 9.66 -5.97 8.69
C PRO A 28 8.53 -6.53 7.84
N PHE A 29 7.51 -5.73 7.59
CA PHE A 29 6.41 -6.13 6.72
C PHE A 29 6.85 -6.19 5.25
N GLN A 30 6.43 -7.22 4.52
CA GLN A 30 6.52 -7.27 3.06
C GLN A 30 5.40 -6.45 2.38
N ALA A 31 4.35 -6.15 3.10
CA ALA A 31 3.31 -5.22 2.64
C ALA A 31 3.93 -3.79 2.65
N VAL A 32 3.79 -3.05 1.57
CA VAL A 32 2.90 -3.30 0.40
C VAL A 32 3.70 -3.57 -0.89
N HIS A 33 4.80 -4.29 -0.79
CA HIS A 33 5.64 -4.64 -1.94
C HIS A 33 4.91 -5.59 -2.92
N MET A 34 5.27 -5.51 -4.21
CA MET A 34 4.73 -6.44 -5.21
C MET A 34 5.20 -7.90 -4.98
N PRO A 35 4.40 -8.89 -5.37
CA PRO A 35 3.05 -8.78 -5.92
C PRO A 35 2.04 -8.34 -4.86
N VAL A 36 1.30 -7.28 -5.17
CA VAL A 36 0.31 -6.72 -4.24
C VAL A 36 -0.90 -7.62 -4.19
N GLN A 37 -1.17 -8.21 -3.03
CA GLN A 37 -2.25 -9.18 -2.82
C GLN A 37 -2.89 -8.94 -1.46
N ALA A 38 -4.21 -9.12 -1.37
CA ALA A 38 -4.97 -9.01 -0.13
C ALA A 38 -6.12 -10.04 -0.10
N PRO A 39 -6.64 -10.40 1.08
CA PRO A 39 -7.87 -11.17 1.17
C PRO A 39 -9.05 -10.44 0.52
N GLN A 40 -9.98 -11.21 -0.07
CA GLN A 40 -11.10 -10.68 -0.84
C GLN A 40 -11.94 -9.69 -0.04
N GLU A 41 -12.20 -10.00 1.23
CA GLU A 41 -13.01 -9.16 2.11
C GLU A 41 -12.45 -7.74 2.31
N TYR A 42 -11.12 -7.56 2.19
CA TYR A 42 -10.52 -6.22 2.20
C TYR A 42 -10.60 -5.57 0.82
N ILE A 43 -10.39 -6.34 -0.26
CA ILE A 43 -10.48 -5.81 -1.63
C ILE A 43 -11.87 -5.22 -1.88
N ASP A 44 -12.93 -5.93 -1.47
CA ASP A 44 -14.33 -5.55 -1.67
C ASP A 44 -14.66 -4.18 -1.07
N LYS A 45 -14.02 -3.81 0.05
CA LYS A 45 -14.21 -2.50 0.70
C LYS A 45 -13.73 -1.33 -0.16
N TYR A 46 -12.74 -1.56 -1.01
CA TYR A 46 -12.12 -0.51 -1.83
C TYR A 46 -12.56 -0.52 -3.29
N MET A 47 -13.41 -1.48 -3.68
CA MET A 47 -13.97 -1.48 -5.04
C MET A 47 -14.83 -0.22 -5.25
N GLY A 48 -14.57 0.50 -6.35
CA GLY A 48 -15.22 1.77 -6.67
C GLY A 48 -14.57 3.02 -6.07
N VAL A 49 -13.76 2.90 -5.01
CA VAL A 49 -13.14 4.07 -4.34
C VAL A 49 -12.19 4.85 -5.26
N TYR A 50 -11.53 4.16 -6.18
CA TYR A 50 -10.51 4.75 -7.06
C TYR A 50 -10.98 4.95 -8.51
N ASP A 51 -12.27 4.85 -8.78
CA ASP A 51 -12.85 4.97 -10.12
C ASP A 51 -12.67 6.37 -10.72
N THR A 52 -12.48 7.38 -9.88
CA THR A 52 -12.19 8.76 -10.30
C THR A 52 -10.71 8.99 -10.67
N GLY A 53 -9.86 8.00 -10.44
CA GLY A 53 -8.47 7.97 -10.88
C GLY A 53 -7.47 8.75 -10.02
N TRP A 54 -6.23 8.73 -10.49
CA TRP A 54 -5.09 9.28 -9.74
C TRP A 54 -5.09 10.80 -9.60
N SER A 55 -5.62 11.54 -10.56
CA SER A 55 -5.70 13.00 -10.44
C SER A 55 -6.63 13.44 -9.30
N SER A 56 -7.77 12.75 -9.16
CA SER A 56 -8.70 12.96 -8.04
C SER A 56 -8.06 12.55 -6.72
N LEU A 57 -7.42 11.39 -6.66
CA LEU A 57 -6.71 10.92 -5.47
C LEU A 57 -5.64 11.92 -5.02
N ARG A 58 -4.82 12.43 -5.95
CA ARG A 58 -3.80 13.44 -5.68
C ARG A 58 -4.40 14.67 -5.01
N THR A 59 -5.49 15.20 -5.57
CA THR A 59 -6.18 16.37 -5.03
C THR A 59 -6.73 16.10 -3.62
N GLN A 60 -7.41 14.99 -3.42
CA GLN A 60 -7.98 14.60 -2.13
C GLN A 60 -6.90 14.43 -1.04
N ARG A 61 -5.79 13.77 -1.37
CA ARG A 61 -4.69 13.59 -0.41
C ARG A 61 -4.04 14.91 -0.02
N ARG A 62 -3.78 15.80 -1.00
CA ARG A 62 -3.27 17.15 -0.70
C ARG A 62 -4.24 17.90 0.21
N GLN A 63 -5.53 17.91 -0.14
CA GLN A 63 -6.54 18.58 0.66
C GLN A 63 -6.55 18.03 2.10
N ARG A 64 -6.49 16.72 2.26
CA ARG A 64 -6.46 16.11 3.58
C ARG A 64 -5.19 16.46 4.37
N ALA A 65 -4.03 16.53 3.71
CA ALA A 65 -2.78 16.94 4.35
C ALA A 65 -2.84 18.40 4.84
N VAL A 66 -3.50 19.29 4.09
CA VAL A 66 -3.75 20.69 4.51
C VAL A 66 -4.69 20.72 5.71
N GLU A 67 -5.81 20.00 5.68
CA GLU A 67 -6.78 19.95 6.78
C GLU A 67 -6.16 19.43 8.09
N LEU A 68 -5.22 18.49 7.98
CA LEU A 68 -4.48 17.95 9.13
C LEU A 68 -3.32 18.86 9.60
N GLY A 69 -3.06 19.98 8.91
CA GLY A 69 -1.96 20.88 9.24
C GLY A 69 -0.56 20.31 8.91
N ILE A 70 -0.48 19.24 8.12
CA ILE A 70 0.79 18.62 7.71
C ILE A 70 1.53 19.50 6.72
N VAL A 71 0.80 20.18 5.84
CA VAL A 71 1.33 21.12 4.85
C VAL A 71 0.49 22.39 4.80
N GLY A 72 1.10 23.49 4.32
CA GLY A 72 0.40 24.75 4.15
C GLY A 72 -0.65 24.73 3.01
N SER A 73 -1.67 25.56 3.10
CA SER A 73 -2.72 25.67 2.09
C SER A 73 -2.22 26.10 0.70
N ASN A 74 -1.07 26.75 0.65
CA ASN A 74 -0.40 27.19 -0.59
C ASN A 74 0.54 26.12 -1.19
N THR A 75 0.64 24.91 -0.58
CA THR A 75 1.47 23.85 -1.10
C THR A 75 1.01 23.44 -2.50
N ALA A 76 1.90 23.56 -3.48
CA ALA A 76 1.63 23.16 -4.85
C ALA A 76 1.52 21.63 -4.96
N THR A 77 0.79 21.18 -5.96
CA THR A 77 0.86 19.78 -6.42
C THR A 77 1.60 19.72 -7.75
N VAL A 78 2.49 18.76 -7.89
CA VAL A 78 3.25 18.57 -9.12
C VAL A 78 2.87 17.21 -9.71
N ASN A 79 2.57 17.18 -11.01
CA ASN A 79 2.44 15.95 -11.75
C ASN A 79 3.79 15.59 -12.37
N MET A 80 4.20 14.36 -12.22
CA MET A 80 5.38 13.85 -12.91
C MET A 80 5.08 13.62 -14.40
N ALA A 81 6.10 13.72 -15.24
CA ALA A 81 6.02 13.40 -16.68
C ALA A 81 5.60 11.94 -16.93
N THR A 82 5.78 11.06 -15.95
CA THR A 82 5.34 9.65 -15.98
C THR A 82 3.87 9.46 -15.62
N THR A 83 3.13 10.54 -15.31
CA THR A 83 1.70 10.48 -15.00
C THR A 83 0.89 10.51 -16.29
N ASP A 84 0.20 9.42 -16.57
CA ASP A 84 -0.72 9.32 -17.71
C ASP A 84 -1.96 10.21 -17.54
N ASP A 85 -2.60 10.57 -18.66
CA ASP A 85 -3.91 11.22 -18.62
C ASP A 85 -5.01 10.18 -18.34
N TRP A 86 -5.60 10.25 -17.15
CA TRP A 86 -6.74 9.40 -16.78
C TRP A 86 -7.92 9.55 -17.75
N GLY A 87 -8.15 10.78 -18.26
CA GLY A 87 -9.23 11.06 -19.18
C GLY A 87 -9.12 10.29 -20.50
N ALA A 88 -7.90 10.10 -20.97
CA ALA A 88 -7.59 9.41 -22.23
C ALA A 88 -7.72 7.88 -22.16
N LEU A 89 -7.83 7.29 -20.98
CA LEU A 89 -7.99 5.85 -20.84
C LEU A 89 -9.41 5.41 -21.23
N ASP A 90 -9.50 4.24 -21.89
CA ASP A 90 -10.79 3.58 -22.09
C ASP A 90 -11.38 3.03 -20.79
N ALA A 91 -12.66 2.64 -20.81
CA ALA A 91 -13.38 2.18 -19.64
C ALA A 91 -12.79 0.89 -19.03
N GLN A 92 -12.31 -0.04 -19.87
CA GLN A 92 -11.70 -1.29 -19.41
C GLN A 92 -10.39 -0.99 -18.66
N ARG A 93 -9.59 -0.10 -19.19
CA ARG A 93 -8.33 0.32 -18.59
C ARG A 93 -8.55 1.05 -17.28
N LYS A 94 -9.50 1.99 -17.23
CA LYS A 94 -9.87 2.69 -15.97
C LYS A 94 -10.27 1.71 -14.88
N ARG A 95 -11.14 0.75 -15.18
CA ARG A 95 -11.55 -0.30 -14.23
C ARG A 95 -10.38 -1.13 -13.73
N TYR A 96 -9.46 -1.49 -14.62
CA TYR A 96 -8.29 -2.28 -14.27
C TYR A 96 -7.35 -1.51 -13.32
N GLU A 97 -7.04 -0.26 -13.64
CA GLU A 97 -6.20 0.61 -12.80
C GLU A 97 -6.84 0.89 -11.44
N ALA A 98 -8.13 1.19 -11.40
CA ALA A 98 -8.86 1.40 -10.16
C ALA A 98 -8.81 0.15 -9.25
N LYS A 99 -8.98 -1.05 -9.82
CA LYS A 99 -8.84 -2.30 -9.06
C LYS A 99 -7.42 -2.53 -8.57
N ARG A 100 -6.38 -2.21 -9.35
CA ARG A 100 -4.98 -2.28 -8.90
C ARG A 100 -4.78 -1.49 -7.61
N MET A 101 -5.27 -0.25 -7.58
CA MET A 101 -5.17 0.62 -6.42
C MET A 101 -6.05 0.14 -5.26
N ALA A 102 -7.24 -0.40 -5.54
CA ALA A 102 -8.11 -1.00 -4.51
C ALA A 102 -7.41 -2.16 -3.79
N VAL A 103 -6.73 -3.03 -4.52
CA VAL A 103 -5.93 -4.13 -3.94
C VAL A 103 -4.78 -3.60 -3.08
N TYR A 104 -4.12 -2.51 -3.53
CA TYR A 104 -3.05 -1.88 -2.76
C TYR A 104 -3.55 -1.35 -1.42
N ALA A 105 -4.66 -0.61 -1.42
CA ALA A 105 -5.30 -0.12 -0.20
C ALA A 105 -5.76 -1.28 0.72
N ALA A 106 -6.32 -2.32 0.14
CA ALA A 106 -6.73 -3.52 0.86
C ALA A 106 -5.54 -4.23 1.56
N MET A 107 -4.38 -4.25 0.92
CA MET A 107 -3.17 -4.83 1.52
C MET A 107 -2.67 -3.99 2.71
N ILE A 108 -2.80 -2.67 2.64
CA ILE A 108 -2.49 -1.75 3.75
C ILE A 108 -3.47 -1.99 4.91
N GLU A 109 -4.76 -2.04 4.65
CA GLU A 109 -5.77 -2.28 5.72
C GLU A 109 -5.58 -3.64 6.39
N ALA A 110 -5.28 -4.69 5.62
CA ALA A 110 -4.98 -5.99 6.18
C ALA A 110 -3.72 -5.98 7.07
N MET A 111 -2.71 -5.19 6.73
CA MET A 111 -1.53 -4.98 7.57
C MET A 111 -1.90 -4.24 8.85
N ASP A 112 -2.62 -3.13 8.75
CA ASP A 112 -3.06 -2.31 9.88
C ASP A 112 -3.92 -3.12 10.86
N PHE A 113 -4.86 -3.92 10.36
CA PHE A 113 -5.66 -4.83 11.19
C PHE A 113 -4.76 -5.74 12.05
N HIS A 114 -3.71 -6.31 11.45
CA HIS A 114 -2.81 -7.20 12.19
C HIS A 114 -1.91 -6.44 13.18
N ILE A 115 -1.48 -5.22 12.87
CA ILE A 115 -0.81 -4.33 13.84
C ILE A 115 -1.75 -4.04 15.03
N GLY A 116 -3.02 -3.79 14.76
CA GLY A 116 -4.04 -3.61 15.80
C GLY A 116 -4.16 -4.82 16.75
N ARG A 117 -3.95 -6.05 16.23
CA ARG A 117 -3.91 -7.27 17.08
C ARG A 117 -2.71 -7.26 18.02
N LEU A 118 -1.53 -6.84 17.57
CA LEU A 118 -0.36 -6.68 18.44
C LEU A 118 -0.60 -5.63 19.52
N VAL A 119 -1.16 -4.49 19.13
CA VAL A 119 -1.53 -3.42 20.09
C VAL A 119 -2.52 -3.94 21.13
N SER A 120 -3.54 -4.69 20.72
CA SER A 120 -4.54 -5.28 21.63
C SER A 120 -3.91 -6.29 22.58
N TYR A 121 -2.99 -7.11 22.09
CA TYR A 121 -2.23 -8.04 22.92
C TYR A 121 -1.41 -7.29 23.98
N LEU A 122 -0.64 -6.28 23.61
CA LEU A 122 0.17 -5.49 24.55
C LEU A 122 -0.70 -4.77 25.60
N LYS A 123 -1.89 -4.29 25.21
CA LYS A 123 -2.87 -3.75 26.17
C LYS A 123 -3.33 -4.80 27.17
N SER A 124 -3.64 -6.02 26.71
CA SER A 124 -4.07 -7.11 27.58
C SER A 124 -2.99 -7.55 28.58
N GLN A 125 -1.72 -7.37 28.22
CA GLN A 125 -0.57 -7.65 29.09
C GLN A 125 -0.13 -6.47 29.94
N GLY A 126 -0.83 -5.32 29.88
CA GLY A 126 -0.46 -4.10 30.63
C GLY A 126 0.86 -3.45 30.16
N GLN A 127 1.36 -3.81 28.96
CA GLN A 127 2.63 -3.32 28.43
C GLN A 127 2.48 -2.12 27.47
N TYR A 128 1.25 -1.80 27.06
CA TYR A 128 1.01 -0.77 26.03
C TYR A 128 1.55 0.60 26.41
N GLU A 129 1.27 1.06 27.62
CA GLU A 129 1.68 2.40 28.09
C GLU A 129 3.21 2.52 28.31
N ASN A 130 3.91 1.40 28.37
CA ASN A 130 5.36 1.34 28.49
C ASN A 130 6.05 0.88 27.19
N THR A 131 5.36 1.00 26.05
CA THR A 131 5.89 0.59 24.74
C THR A 131 5.95 1.79 23.80
N ILE A 132 7.11 2.02 23.19
CA ILE A 132 7.28 3.00 22.13
C ILE A 132 7.04 2.30 20.79
N PHE A 133 6.10 2.83 19.99
CA PHE A 133 5.84 2.36 18.63
C PHE A 133 6.48 3.31 17.64
N ILE A 134 7.29 2.75 16.75
CA ILE A 134 7.87 3.47 15.60
C ILE A 134 7.36 2.82 14.34
N PHE A 135 6.63 3.57 13.51
CA PHE A 135 6.18 3.14 12.20
C PHE A 135 6.85 3.99 11.13
N THR A 136 7.51 3.33 10.18
CA THR A 136 8.19 4.02 9.08
C THR A 136 8.10 3.19 7.79
N SER A 137 8.24 3.87 6.65
CA SER A 137 8.47 3.23 5.36
C SER A 137 9.95 3.34 5.00
N ASP A 138 10.48 2.33 4.33
CA ASP A 138 11.87 2.30 3.85
C ASP A 138 12.06 3.06 2.53
N ASN A 139 10.99 3.22 1.75
CA ASN A 139 10.94 4.00 0.51
C ASN A 139 9.51 4.44 0.20
N GLY A 140 9.36 5.20 -0.87
CA GLY A 140 8.05 5.61 -1.39
C GLY A 140 7.28 4.48 -2.08
N SER A 141 6.08 4.81 -2.57
CA SER A 141 5.20 3.85 -3.25
C SER A 141 5.88 3.19 -4.44
N GLU A 142 5.61 1.90 -4.65
CA GLU A 142 6.21 1.10 -5.73
C GLU A 142 5.52 1.37 -7.07
N GLY A 143 6.17 2.18 -7.91
CA GLY A 143 5.67 2.59 -9.23
C GLY A 143 6.31 1.88 -10.42
N SER A 144 7.05 0.79 -10.22
CA SER A 144 7.75 0.07 -11.31
C SER A 144 6.83 -0.78 -12.19
N GLY A 145 5.58 -0.93 -11.82
CA GLY A 145 4.61 -1.67 -12.64
C GLY A 145 4.38 -1.02 -14.00
N SER A 146 4.20 -1.86 -15.03
CA SER A 146 3.84 -1.34 -16.37
C SER A 146 2.62 -0.44 -16.30
N ALA A 147 2.68 0.69 -16.99
CA ALA A 147 1.52 1.55 -17.20
C ALA A 147 0.39 0.78 -17.89
N ASN A 148 0.71 -0.17 -18.76
CA ASN A 148 -0.26 -1.08 -19.36
C ASN A 148 0.14 -2.56 -19.19
N PRO A 149 -0.14 -3.20 -18.03
CA PRO A 149 0.30 -4.57 -17.75
C PRO A 149 -0.42 -5.62 -18.59
N THR A 150 -1.57 -5.30 -19.17
CA THR A 150 -2.34 -6.23 -20.02
C THR A 150 -1.88 -6.25 -21.46
N ALA A 151 -1.11 -5.24 -21.89
CA ALA A 151 -0.58 -5.17 -23.23
C ALA A 151 0.64 -6.08 -23.44
N PHE A 152 0.86 -6.49 -24.68
CA PHE A 152 2.09 -7.16 -25.09
C PHE A 152 3.23 -6.11 -25.20
N PRO A 153 4.47 -6.39 -24.77
CA PRO A 153 4.93 -7.64 -24.12
C PRO A 153 4.78 -7.67 -22.58
N ALA A 154 4.31 -6.61 -21.93
CA ALA A 154 4.29 -6.47 -20.48
C ALA A 154 3.60 -7.64 -19.74
N ARG A 155 2.55 -8.21 -20.34
CA ARG A 155 1.81 -9.35 -19.79
C ARG A 155 2.61 -10.66 -19.73
N LEU A 156 3.72 -10.76 -20.47
CA LEU A 156 4.53 -11.99 -20.52
C LEU A 156 5.34 -12.20 -19.25
N GLY A 157 5.87 -11.13 -18.64
CA GLY A 157 6.70 -11.23 -17.45
C GLY A 157 6.00 -11.97 -16.30
N PRO A 158 4.81 -11.54 -15.86
CA PRO A 158 4.05 -12.25 -14.84
C PRO A 158 3.77 -13.70 -15.20
N SER A 159 3.36 -13.98 -16.45
CA SER A 159 3.04 -15.35 -16.90
C SER A 159 4.26 -16.28 -16.87
N GLN A 160 5.44 -15.80 -17.26
CA GLN A 160 6.69 -16.57 -17.18
C GLN A 160 7.08 -16.92 -15.74
N LEU A 161 6.66 -16.12 -14.78
CA LEU A 161 6.87 -16.34 -13.34
C LEU A 161 5.72 -17.15 -12.69
N GLY A 162 4.77 -17.66 -13.48
CA GLY A 162 3.64 -18.45 -12.99
C GLY A 162 2.50 -17.64 -12.38
N TYR A 163 2.47 -16.32 -12.60
CA TYR A 163 1.38 -15.46 -12.15
C TYR A 163 0.37 -15.19 -13.27
N HIS A 164 -0.87 -14.89 -12.87
CA HIS A 164 -1.89 -14.36 -13.75
C HIS A 164 -2.15 -12.86 -13.47
N ILE A 165 -2.75 -12.19 -14.44
CA ILE A 165 -3.15 -10.77 -14.36
C ILE A 165 -4.64 -10.58 -14.65
N ASP A 166 -5.44 -11.65 -14.52
CA ASP A 166 -6.87 -11.63 -14.82
C ASP A 166 -7.59 -10.67 -13.88
N TYR A 167 -8.46 -9.84 -14.45
CA TYR A 167 -9.19 -8.82 -13.70
C TYR A 167 -9.98 -9.42 -12.53
N ASP A 168 -10.72 -10.51 -12.76
CA ASP A 168 -11.61 -11.08 -11.72
C ASP A 168 -10.84 -11.60 -10.52
N ARG A 169 -9.65 -12.12 -10.73
CA ARG A 169 -8.78 -12.69 -9.68
C ARG A 169 -7.63 -11.77 -9.27
N LEU A 170 -7.60 -10.54 -9.79
CA LEU A 170 -6.53 -9.58 -9.50
C LEU A 170 -6.50 -9.25 -8.00
N GLY A 171 -5.33 -9.36 -7.40
CA GLY A 171 -5.13 -9.16 -5.97
C GLY A 171 -5.24 -10.42 -5.12
N LEU A 172 -5.72 -11.53 -5.67
CA LEU A 172 -5.77 -12.82 -4.99
C LEU A 172 -4.49 -13.60 -5.15
N LYS A 173 -4.33 -14.66 -4.37
CA LYS A 173 -3.17 -15.56 -4.43
C LYS A 173 -2.93 -16.05 -5.86
N GLY A 174 -1.69 -15.90 -6.32
CA GLY A 174 -1.28 -16.27 -7.68
C GLY A 174 -1.48 -15.16 -8.72
N SER A 175 -2.02 -14.00 -8.35
CA SER A 175 -2.04 -12.84 -9.23
C SER A 175 -0.77 -12.01 -9.10
N PHE A 176 -0.35 -11.39 -10.21
CA PHE A 176 0.65 -10.33 -10.18
C PHE A 176 -0.05 -8.97 -10.25
N ASN A 177 0.05 -8.22 -9.18
CA ASN A 177 -0.47 -6.87 -9.12
C ASN A 177 0.62 -5.91 -8.63
N THR A 178 0.64 -4.73 -9.22
CA THR A 178 1.43 -3.55 -8.82
C THR A 178 0.53 -2.35 -8.98
N ILE A 179 0.92 -1.18 -8.48
CA ILE A 179 0.28 0.06 -8.90
C ILE A 179 1.06 0.69 -10.05
N SER A 180 0.40 1.50 -10.88
CA SER A 180 1.06 2.24 -11.96
C SER A 180 1.90 3.39 -11.40
N PRO A 181 2.87 3.93 -12.18
CA PRO A 181 3.57 5.16 -11.82
C PRO A 181 2.64 6.31 -11.46
N SER A 182 1.50 6.42 -12.17
CA SER A 182 0.50 7.46 -11.94
C SER A 182 -0.16 7.35 -10.56
N PHE A 183 -0.58 6.15 -10.13
CA PHE A 183 -1.09 5.95 -8.78
C PHE A 183 -0.01 6.01 -7.71
N ALA A 184 1.22 5.54 -7.99
CA ALA A 184 2.34 5.64 -7.06
C ALA A 184 2.65 7.10 -6.73
N SER A 185 2.76 7.96 -7.74
CA SER A 185 2.96 9.39 -7.57
C SER A 185 1.78 10.06 -6.85
N ALA A 186 0.53 9.70 -7.19
CA ALA A 186 -0.65 10.23 -6.48
C ALA A 186 -0.67 9.83 -5.01
N SER A 187 -0.17 8.65 -4.66
CA SER A 187 -0.07 8.17 -3.27
C SER A 187 0.90 8.99 -2.42
N ALA A 188 1.90 9.61 -3.02
CA ALA A 188 2.84 10.49 -2.32
C ALA A 188 2.32 11.93 -2.13
N SER A 189 1.20 12.32 -2.75
CA SER A 189 0.68 13.70 -2.74
C SER A 189 0.58 14.31 -1.32
N PRO A 190 1.00 15.57 -1.14
CA PRO A 190 1.33 16.59 -2.16
C PRO A 190 2.71 16.43 -2.81
N LEU A 191 3.56 15.53 -2.32
CA LEU A 191 4.83 15.17 -2.96
C LEU A 191 4.56 14.49 -4.31
N ALA A 192 5.61 14.39 -5.16
CA ALA A 192 5.43 13.91 -6.53
C ALA A 192 6.12 12.56 -6.80
N PHE A 193 7.21 12.28 -6.10
CA PHE A 193 8.05 11.13 -6.39
C PHE A 193 7.52 9.84 -5.75
N TYR A 194 8.05 8.73 -6.21
CA TYR A 194 7.77 7.39 -5.72
C TYR A 194 9.08 6.60 -5.73
N LYS A 195 9.11 5.38 -5.24
CA LYS A 195 10.29 4.51 -5.19
C LYS A 195 11.12 4.65 -6.49
N PHE A 196 12.45 4.65 -6.37
CA PHE A 196 13.50 4.90 -7.37
C PHE A 196 13.91 6.36 -7.55
N TYR A 197 13.16 7.32 -7.06
CA TYR A 197 13.57 8.71 -7.04
C TYR A 197 14.19 9.07 -5.69
N THR A 198 15.11 10.05 -5.69
CA THR A 198 15.72 10.55 -4.46
C THR A 198 14.93 11.77 -3.97
N GLY A 199 14.45 11.71 -2.74
CA GLY A 199 13.66 12.81 -2.13
C GLY A 199 12.18 12.81 -2.53
N GLU A 200 11.42 13.78 -2.00
CA GLU A 200 10.01 14.06 -2.30
C GLU A 200 9.04 12.85 -2.30
N GLY A 201 9.28 11.88 -1.41
CA GLY A 201 8.43 10.68 -1.27
C GLY A 201 8.91 9.47 -2.10
N GLY A 202 10.10 9.56 -2.66
CA GLY A 202 10.78 8.47 -3.38
C GLY A 202 11.53 7.50 -2.48
#